data_acf3aefa66428ecc31bb5e05f6a50771
#
_entry.id   acf3aefa66428ecc31bb5e05f6a50771
#
_cell.length_a   1.000
_cell.length_b   1.000
_cell.length_c   1.000
_cell.angle_alpha   90.00
_cell.angle_beta   90.00
_cell.angle_gamma   90.00
#
_symmetry.space_group_name_H-M   'P 1'
#
loop_
_entity.id
_entity.type
_entity.pdbx_description
1 polymer ?
#
loop_
_entity_poly.entity_id
_entity_poly.type
_entity_poly.pdbx_seq_one_letter_code
_entity_poly.pdbx_strand_id
1 'polypeptide(L)'
;MEDAIIGKGTWIDKVAYNLIEREKNLGRTLEIIRVESGLGASGIPHIGSMGDAIRAYGVALALKNLGYEAELIAYSDDMDGLRKVPAGLPEWLKEHIAEPVSNIPDPFGECHASYSAHMSKLL
;
A
#
# COMPACT_ATOMS: atom_id res chain seq x y z
N MET A 1 -29.08 -13.57 4.46
CA MET A 1 -27.98 -13.61 5.43
C MET A 1 -27.62 -12.18 5.79
N GLU A 2 -27.98 -11.77 6.97
CA GLU A 2 -27.62 -10.44 7.46
C GLU A 2 -26.27 -10.52 8.14
N ASP A 3 -25.25 -10.67 7.33
CA ASP A 3 -23.91 -10.68 7.88
C ASP A 3 -23.53 -9.27 8.30
N ALA A 4 -22.88 -9.18 9.43
CA ALA A 4 -22.31 -7.94 9.91
C ALA A 4 -21.25 -7.49 8.91
N ILE A 5 -21.62 -6.64 7.99
CA ILE A 5 -20.71 -6.05 7.03
C ILE A 5 -19.90 -4.99 7.78
N ILE A 6 -18.58 -5.02 7.58
CA ILE A 6 -17.70 -4.01 8.16
C ILE A 6 -18.19 -2.63 7.72
N GLY A 7 -18.51 -1.81 8.70
CA GLY A 7 -18.97 -0.46 8.43
C GLY A 7 -20.22 -0.37 7.56
N LYS A 8 -21.21 -1.22 7.74
CA LYS A 8 -22.45 -1.25 6.94
C LYS A 8 -22.99 0.16 6.68
N GLY A 9 -23.06 0.52 5.40
CA GLY A 9 -23.49 1.85 4.96
C GLY A 9 -22.37 2.89 4.96
N THR A 10 -21.14 2.51 5.23
CA THR A 10 -19.98 3.41 5.16
C THR A 10 -19.44 3.52 3.73
N TRP A 11 -18.46 4.40 3.55
CA TRP A 11 -17.77 4.56 2.27
C TRP A 11 -17.04 3.29 1.83
N ILE A 12 -16.56 2.46 2.76
CA ILE A 12 -15.85 1.19 2.47
C ILE A 12 -16.80 0.23 1.75
N ASP A 13 -18.00 0.05 2.29
CA ASP A 13 -19.03 -0.82 1.69
C ASP A 13 -19.45 -0.31 0.31
N LYS A 14 -19.57 1.00 0.17
CA LYS A 14 -19.93 1.64 -1.09
C LYS A 14 -18.84 1.42 -2.15
N VAL A 15 -17.57 1.53 -1.79
CA VAL A 15 -16.45 1.26 -2.69
C VAL A 15 -16.46 -0.20 -3.13
N ALA A 16 -16.63 -1.14 -2.19
CA ALA A 16 -16.70 -2.57 -2.50
C ALA A 16 -17.87 -2.89 -3.45
N TYR A 17 -19.04 -2.36 -3.18
CA TYR A 17 -20.21 -2.54 -4.04
C TYR A 17 -19.99 -1.97 -5.45
N ASN A 18 -19.49 -0.75 -5.55
CA ASN A 18 -19.20 -0.12 -6.83
C ASN A 18 -18.14 -0.88 -7.64
N LEU A 19 -17.15 -1.46 -6.96
CA LEU A 19 -16.13 -2.28 -7.59
C LEU A 19 -16.75 -3.53 -8.22
N ILE A 20 -17.62 -4.22 -7.49
CA ILE A 20 -18.33 -5.40 -8.00
C ILE A 20 -19.16 -5.05 -9.23
N GLU A 21 -19.97 -3.99 -9.15
CA GLU A 21 -20.81 -3.55 -10.26
C GLU A 21 -19.99 -3.14 -11.49
N ARG A 22 -18.87 -2.47 -11.27
CA ARG A 22 -17.93 -2.11 -12.34
C ARG A 22 -17.38 -3.35 -13.04
N GLU A 23 -16.91 -4.33 -12.31
CA GLU A 23 -16.33 -5.56 -12.88
C GLU A 23 -17.38 -6.38 -13.62
N LYS A 24 -18.61 -6.45 -13.10
CA LYS A 24 -19.74 -7.07 -13.81
C LYS A 24 -20.03 -6.38 -15.13
N ASN A 25 -20.12 -5.05 -15.11
CA ASN A 25 -20.39 -4.26 -16.31
C ASN A 25 -19.30 -4.38 -17.39
N LEU A 26 -18.06 -4.65 -16.97
CA LEU A 26 -16.94 -4.90 -17.85
C LEU A 26 -16.85 -6.35 -18.33
N GLY A 27 -17.75 -7.22 -17.88
CA GLY A 27 -17.76 -8.64 -18.25
C GLY A 27 -16.55 -9.42 -17.72
N ARG A 28 -15.92 -8.94 -16.63
CA ARG A 28 -14.76 -9.60 -16.03
C ARG A 28 -15.18 -10.69 -15.05
N THR A 29 -14.29 -11.66 -14.86
CA THR A 29 -14.47 -12.69 -13.84
C THR A 29 -14.40 -12.10 -12.43
N LEU A 30 -15.19 -12.66 -11.53
CA LEU A 30 -15.22 -12.28 -10.10
C LEU A 30 -14.71 -13.43 -9.20
N GLU A 31 -13.95 -14.36 -9.77
CA GLU A 31 -13.40 -15.49 -9.00
C GLU A 31 -12.51 -15.01 -7.84
N ILE A 32 -11.70 -13.99 -8.11
CA ILE A 32 -10.90 -13.32 -7.07
C ILE A 32 -10.76 -11.85 -7.40
N ILE A 33 -11.05 -10.99 -6.43
CA ILE A 33 -10.91 -9.56 -6.56
C ILE A 33 -9.67 -9.12 -5.78
N ARG A 34 -8.71 -8.51 -6.46
CA ARG A 34 -7.50 -7.99 -5.84
C ARG A 34 -7.61 -6.50 -5.63
N VAL A 35 -7.35 -6.09 -4.41
CA VAL A 35 -7.20 -4.69 -4.02
C VAL A 35 -5.75 -4.43 -3.66
N GLU A 36 -5.28 -3.23 -3.93
CA GLU A 36 -3.87 -2.90 -3.81
C GLU A 36 -3.67 -1.72 -2.87
N SER A 37 -2.64 -1.80 -2.05
CA SER A 37 -2.13 -0.70 -1.25
C SER A 37 -0.69 -0.42 -1.65
N GLY A 38 -0.44 0.79 -2.18
CA GLY A 38 0.91 1.24 -2.52
C GLY A 38 1.55 1.96 -1.35
N LEU A 39 2.76 1.55 -1.00
CA LEU A 39 3.57 2.18 0.03
C LEU A 39 4.91 2.59 -0.58
N GLY A 40 5.27 3.86 -0.41
CA GLY A 40 6.57 4.36 -0.86
C GLY A 40 7.67 3.96 0.11
N ALA A 41 8.76 3.38 -0.41
CA ALA A 41 9.95 3.03 0.37
C ALA A 41 10.91 4.22 0.56
N SER A 42 10.39 5.45 0.60
CA SER A 42 11.16 6.70 0.66
C SER A 42 11.35 7.28 2.07
N GLY A 43 10.95 6.56 3.10
CA GLY A 43 11.10 6.98 4.49
C GLY A 43 10.71 5.88 5.47
N ILE A 44 10.94 6.15 6.74
CA ILE A 44 10.51 5.25 7.81
C ILE A 44 8.97 5.19 7.82
N PRO A 45 8.36 4.00 7.78
CA PRO A 45 6.92 3.87 7.86
C PRO A 45 6.34 4.51 9.12
N HIS A 46 5.20 5.13 8.98
CA HIS A 46 4.50 5.81 10.07
C HIS A 46 3.00 5.53 9.99
N ILE A 47 2.22 6.16 10.88
CA ILE A 47 0.77 5.93 10.95
C ILE A 47 0.04 6.25 9.63
N GLY A 48 0.55 7.19 8.82
CA GLY A 48 0.02 7.48 7.49
C GLY A 48 0.17 6.30 6.53
N SER A 49 1.31 5.62 6.57
CA SER A 49 1.55 4.39 5.79
C SER A 49 0.59 3.28 6.20
N MET A 50 0.38 3.11 7.50
CA MET A 50 -0.61 2.16 8.03
C MET A 50 -2.03 2.51 7.56
N GLY A 51 -2.37 3.80 7.52
CA GLY A 51 -3.67 4.28 7.05
C GLY A 51 -3.97 3.87 5.60
N ASP A 52 -2.97 3.89 4.73
CA ASP A 52 -3.11 3.44 3.34
C ASP A 52 -3.39 1.93 3.28
N ALA A 53 -2.65 1.13 4.02
CA ALA A 53 -2.86 -0.32 4.08
C ALA A 53 -4.24 -0.68 4.68
N ILE A 54 -4.64 -0.02 5.75
CA ILE A 54 -5.93 -0.26 6.42
C ILE A 54 -7.11 0.05 5.51
N ARG A 55 -7.06 1.12 4.73
CA ARG A 55 -8.13 1.44 3.77
C ARG A 55 -8.34 0.34 2.75
N ALA A 56 -7.26 -0.13 2.12
CA ALA A 56 -7.34 -1.21 1.15
C ALA A 56 -7.76 -2.54 1.79
N TYR A 57 -7.25 -2.83 2.98
CA TYR A 57 -7.65 -4.01 3.74
C TYR A 57 -9.14 -3.98 4.11
N GLY A 58 -9.66 -2.82 4.53
CA GLY A 58 -11.09 -2.65 4.80
C GLY A 58 -11.96 -2.96 3.59
N VAL A 59 -11.55 -2.52 2.40
CA VAL A 59 -12.27 -2.85 1.15
C VAL A 59 -12.21 -4.35 0.86
N ALA A 60 -11.06 -5.01 1.05
CA ALA A 60 -10.94 -6.46 0.89
C ALA A 60 -11.87 -7.22 1.84
N LEU A 61 -11.97 -6.79 3.10
CA LEU A 61 -12.90 -7.37 4.07
C LEU A 61 -14.36 -7.14 3.68
N ALA A 62 -14.72 -5.94 3.21
CA ALA A 62 -16.06 -5.65 2.75
C ALA A 62 -16.46 -6.53 1.55
N LEU A 63 -15.56 -6.77 0.61
CA LEU A 63 -15.76 -7.69 -0.51
C LEU A 63 -16.02 -9.11 -0.02
N LYS A 64 -15.24 -9.60 0.93
CA LYS A 64 -15.44 -10.92 1.55
C LYS A 64 -16.79 -11.02 2.25
N ASN A 65 -17.20 -9.98 2.97
CA ASN A 65 -18.51 -9.93 3.61
C ASN A 65 -19.68 -9.92 2.61
N LEU A 66 -19.44 -9.45 1.38
CA LEU A 66 -20.40 -9.53 0.28
C LEU A 66 -20.40 -10.88 -0.43
N GLY A 67 -19.59 -11.84 0.02
CA GLY A 67 -19.53 -13.20 -0.51
C GLY A 67 -18.52 -13.41 -1.64
N TYR A 68 -17.60 -12.47 -1.86
CA TYR A 68 -16.57 -12.58 -2.89
C TYR A 68 -15.22 -12.94 -2.29
N GLU A 69 -14.42 -13.71 -3.04
CA GLU A 69 -13.03 -13.92 -2.71
C GLU A 69 -12.25 -12.63 -2.98
N ALA A 70 -11.53 -12.16 -1.99
CA ALA A 70 -10.74 -10.93 -2.10
C ALA A 70 -9.36 -11.09 -1.48
N GLU A 71 -8.38 -10.44 -2.09
CA GLU A 71 -6.98 -10.49 -1.71
C GLU A 71 -6.41 -9.07 -1.67
N LEU A 72 -5.63 -8.77 -0.65
CA LEU A 72 -4.87 -7.52 -0.56
C LEU A 72 -3.46 -7.76 -1.08
N ILE A 73 -3.06 -6.93 -2.05
CA ILE A 73 -1.68 -6.86 -2.51
C ILE A 73 -1.01 -5.65 -1.84
N ALA A 74 0.01 -5.91 -1.04
CA ALA A 74 0.87 -4.88 -0.51
C ALA A 74 2.00 -4.61 -1.52
N TYR A 75 2.02 -3.41 -2.05
CA TYR A 75 2.98 -2.97 -3.05
C TYR A 75 3.95 -1.97 -2.45
N SER A 76 5.24 -2.21 -2.60
CA SER A 76 6.29 -1.26 -2.21
C SER A 76 6.95 -0.67 -3.45
N ASP A 77 6.85 0.65 -3.63
CA ASP A 77 7.51 1.35 -4.72
C ASP A 77 8.95 1.66 -4.34
N ASP A 78 9.88 0.90 -4.88
CA ASP A 78 11.32 1.04 -4.64
C ASP A 78 12.06 1.80 -5.76
N MET A 79 11.37 2.13 -6.84
CA MET A 79 11.90 2.93 -7.94
C MET A 79 11.54 4.42 -7.85
N ASP A 80 10.76 4.82 -6.85
CA ASP A 80 10.42 6.22 -6.64
C ASP A 80 11.67 7.03 -6.30
N GLY A 81 11.73 8.26 -6.81
CA GLY A 81 12.85 9.18 -6.54
C GLY A 81 12.79 9.79 -5.16
N LEU A 82 13.93 9.87 -4.50
CA LEU A 82 14.01 10.58 -3.21
C LEU A 82 13.69 12.06 -3.40
N ARG A 83 12.61 12.54 -2.79
CA ARG A 83 12.15 13.94 -2.96
C ARG A 83 12.79 14.91 -1.98
N LYS A 84 13.08 14.44 -0.79
CA LYS A 84 13.70 15.21 0.30
C LYS A 84 14.35 14.26 1.29
N VAL A 85 15.27 14.76 2.08
CA VAL A 85 15.82 14.00 3.21
C VAL A 85 14.77 13.98 4.33
N PRO A 86 14.27 12.78 4.72
CA PRO A 86 13.36 12.67 5.85
C PRO A 86 14.02 13.12 7.17
N ALA A 87 13.21 13.62 8.10
CA ALA A 87 13.70 14.01 9.41
C ALA A 87 14.37 12.82 10.13
N GLY A 88 15.51 13.08 10.75
CA GLY A 88 16.26 12.05 11.48
C GLY A 88 17.18 11.18 10.63
N LEU A 89 17.22 11.39 9.31
CA LEU A 89 18.17 10.71 8.43
C LEU A 89 19.41 11.57 8.14
N PRO A 90 20.54 10.93 7.74
CA PRO A 90 21.78 11.64 7.48
C PRO A 90 21.69 12.68 6.37
N GLU A 91 22.34 13.82 6.58
CA GLU A 91 22.36 14.94 5.62
C GLU A 91 22.99 14.60 4.26
N TRP A 92 23.87 13.61 4.19
CA TRP A 92 24.49 13.20 2.93
C TRP A 92 23.47 12.68 1.91
N LEU A 93 22.27 12.27 2.34
CA LEU A 93 21.18 11.89 1.45
C LEU A 93 20.74 13.03 0.51
N LYS A 94 21.09 14.27 0.80
CA LYS A 94 20.81 15.42 -0.09
C LYS A 94 21.46 15.26 -1.46
N GLU A 95 22.60 14.59 -1.52
CA GLU A 95 23.31 14.32 -2.78
C GLU A 95 22.58 13.32 -3.68
N HIS A 96 21.65 12.57 -3.09
CA HIS A 96 20.87 11.52 -3.76
C HIS A 96 19.43 11.94 -4.09
N ILE A 97 19.08 13.20 -3.92
CA ILE A 97 17.74 13.69 -4.28
C ILE A 97 17.48 13.45 -5.77
N ALA A 98 16.28 12.97 -6.09
CA ALA A 98 15.81 12.52 -7.39
C ALA A 98 16.37 11.18 -7.89
N GLU A 99 17.29 10.55 -7.16
CA GLU A 99 17.69 9.18 -7.47
C GLU A 99 16.63 8.17 -6.99
N PRO A 100 16.42 7.06 -7.72
CA PRO A 100 15.58 5.97 -7.26
C PRO A 100 16.07 5.43 -5.91
N VAL A 101 15.16 5.24 -4.97
CA VAL A 101 15.55 4.80 -3.61
C VAL A 101 16.17 3.41 -3.57
N SER A 102 16.00 2.61 -4.63
CA SER A 102 16.70 1.33 -4.82
C SER A 102 18.20 1.50 -5.12
N ASN A 103 18.61 2.67 -5.61
CA ASN A 103 20.02 2.96 -5.97
C ASN A 103 20.77 3.72 -4.88
N ILE A 104 20.06 4.17 -3.84
CA ILE A 104 20.67 4.92 -2.73
C ILE A 104 21.21 3.94 -1.68
N PRO A 105 22.44 4.16 -1.14
CA PRO A 105 22.97 3.35 -0.07
C PRO A 105 22.09 3.37 1.19
N ASP A 106 22.13 2.28 1.96
CA ASP A 106 21.42 2.19 3.23
C ASP A 106 21.96 3.24 4.23
N PRO A 107 21.12 4.15 4.75
CA PRO A 107 21.55 5.18 5.67
C PRO A 107 21.81 4.68 7.11
N PHE A 108 21.50 3.42 7.39
CA PHE A 108 21.61 2.83 8.73
C PHE A 108 22.80 1.88 8.89
N GLY A 109 23.89 2.10 8.13
CA GLY A 109 25.12 1.37 8.32
C GLY A 109 25.22 0.08 7.52
N GLU A 110 24.72 0.06 6.33
CA GLU A 110 24.90 -1.04 5.35
C GLU A 110 24.33 -2.38 5.79
N CYS A 111 23.34 -2.40 6.68
CA CYS A 111 22.68 -3.64 7.09
C CYS A 111 21.75 -4.21 6.01
N HIS A 112 21.41 -3.43 4.99
CA HIS A 112 20.61 -3.83 3.82
C HIS A 112 21.30 -3.36 2.54
N ALA A 113 20.89 -3.95 1.40
CA ALA A 113 21.50 -3.67 0.11
C ALA A 113 21.28 -2.23 -0.39
N SER A 114 20.21 -1.56 0.07
CA SER A 114 19.89 -0.19 -0.33
C SER A 114 18.97 0.49 0.68
N TYR A 115 18.76 1.78 0.48
CA TYR A 115 17.78 2.56 1.22
C TYR A 115 16.38 1.92 1.16
N SER A 116 15.89 1.60 -0.06
CA SER A 116 14.57 1.01 -0.21
C SER A 116 14.47 -0.37 0.41
N ALA A 117 15.54 -1.18 0.34
CA ALA A 117 15.56 -2.50 0.95
C ALA A 117 15.42 -2.40 2.48
N HIS A 118 16.06 -1.40 3.10
CA HIS A 118 15.92 -1.14 4.53
C HIS A 118 14.48 -0.70 4.87
N MET A 119 13.95 0.29 4.14
CA MET A 119 12.62 0.84 4.43
C MET A 119 11.50 -0.19 4.17
N SER A 120 11.60 -0.97 3.10
CA SER A 120 10.62 -2.02 2.79
C SER A 120 10.62 -3.16 3.83
N LYS A 121 11.74 -3.39 4.52
CA LYS A 121 11.81 -4.39 5.60
C LYS A 121 10.97 -4.00 6.81
N LEU A 122 10.70 -2.71 6.98
CA LEU A 122 9.88 -2.17 8.06
C LEU A 122 8.38 -2.14 7.74
N LEU A 123 8.00 -2.35 6.49
CA LEU A 123 6.62 -2.43 6.02
C LEU A 123 6.05 -3.83 6.19
#